data_4e06dc40df3f431022dd6b07c4059688
#
_entry.id   4e06dc40df3f431022dd6b07c4059688
#
_cell.length_a   1.000
_cell.length_b   1.000
_cell.length_c   1.000
_cell.angle_alpha   90.00
_cell.angle_beta   90.00
_cell.angle_gamma   90.00
#
_symmetry.space_group_name_H-M   'P 1'
#
loop_
_entity.id
_entity.type
_entity.pdbx_description
1 polymer ?
#
loop_
_entity_poly.entity_id
_entity_poly.type
_entity_poly.pdbx_seq_one_letter_code
_entity_poly.pdbx_strand_id
1 'polypeptide(L)'
;AEESTPLSGTMTTSVLTDTDIRAASGDSNKISYYLPAMGGFTAGVSHTTTVTGATDSTEYGAQFTTSAGGSTSTLGGATGTTDTASGTPDTDSQNIGVKIVSGAVSVRIAQSTYEASGEEQEANGASISYAMGNGMTIGAYTMESDDGLDAGEEYSKSGVEVQYAIASGLTAVITVDDYEYKKGTGGDGTADSGTNSKLTIKASF
;
A
#
# COMPACT_ATOMS: atom_id res chain seq x y z
N ALA A 1 -10.09 -10.22 10.48
CA ALA A 1 -9.82 -9.18 9.48
C ALA A 1 -8.36 -9.27 9.08
N GLU A 2 -8.07 -9.68 7.87
CA GLU A 2 -6.72 -9.58 7.35
C GLU A 2 -6.46 -8.12 7.01
N GLU A 3 -5.51 -7.51 7.69
CA GLU A 3 -4.98 -6.20 7.37
C GLU A 3 -4.33 -6.21 5.96
N SER A 4 -5.12 -6.21 4.93
CA SER A 4 -4.61 -5.94 3.59
C SER A 4 -4.62 -4.43 3.33
N THR A 5 -3.97 -3.68 4.20
CA THR A 5 -3.91 -2.24 4.03
C THR A 5 -2.77 -1.87 3.10
N PRO A 6 -3.00 -1.07 2.05
CA PRO A 6 -1.96 -0.60 1.14
C PRO A 6 -0.90 0.25 1.83
N LEU A 7 -1.09 0.57 3.10
CA LEU A 7 -0.17 1.32 3.94
C LEU A 7 0.44 0.50 5.09
N SER A 8 0.24 -0.82 5.13
CA SER A 8 0.79 -1.71 6.17
C SER A 8 2.32 -1.85 6.12
N GLY A 9 2.99 -0.92 5.49
CA GLY A 9 4.43 -0.74 5.58
C GLY A 9 4.76 0.38 6.56
N THR A 10 5.86 0.25 7.27
CA THR A 10 6.48 1.40 7.95
C THR A 10 6.51 2.60 7.00
N MET A 11 6.41 3.83 7.50
CA MET A 11 6.44 5.07 6.68
C MET A 11 7.64 5.17 5.74
N THR A 12 8.64 4.33 5.93
CA THR A 12 9.81 4.21 5.08
C THR A 12 9.57 3.27 3.89
N THR A 13 8.60 2.37 3.96
CA THR A 13 8.19 1.58 2.80
C THR A 13 7.27 2.43 1.93
N SER A 14 7.75 2.78 0.79
CA SER A 14 7.03 3.61 -0.16
C SER A 14 5.84 2.82 -0.72
N VAL A 15 4.67 3.39 -0.58
CA VAL A 15 3.47 2.96 -1.31
C VAL A 15 3.69 3.02 -2.83
N LEU A 16 4.74 3.70 -3.27
CA LEU A 16 5.04 3.96 -4.69
C LEU A 16 6.48 3.56 -5.09
N THR A 17 7.27 2.88 -4.25
CA THR A 17 8.64 2.48 -4.66
C THR A 17 8.69 1.12 -5.31
N ASP A 18 7.71 0.32 -5.08
CA ASP A 18 7.49 -0.83 -5.93
C ASP A 18 6.40 -0.48 -6.93
N THR A 19 6.72 -0.58 -8.19
CA THR A 19 5.77 -0.95 -9.21
C THR A 19 5.29 -2.39 -8.96
N ASP A 20 5.15 -2.77 -7.73
CA ASP A 20 4.32 -3.88 -7.35
C ASP A 20 2.88 -3.43 -7.60
N ILE A 21 2.54 -3.51 -8.86
CA ILE A 21 1.20 -3.87 -9.28
C ILE A 21 0.84 -4.95 -8.27
N ARG A 22 -0.07 -4.65 -7.38
CA ARG A 22 -0.41 -5.56 -6.30
C ARG A 22 -0.71 -6.92 -6.92
N ALA A 23 0.29 -7.79 -6.90
CA ALA A 23 0.16 -9.10 -7.47
C ALA A 23 -0.84 -9.87 -6.63
N ALA A 24 -2.06 -9.96 -7.11
CA ALA A 24 -3.00 -10.98 -6.65
C ALA A 24 -2.39 -12.40 -6.79
N SER A 25 -1.29 -12.50 -7.53
CA SER A 25 -0.71 -13.75 -7.98
C SER A 25 0.49 -14.28 -7.20
N GLY A 26 1.07 -13.52 -6.26
CA GLY A 26 2.24 -13.96 -5.47
C GLY A 26 3.36 -14.59 -6.34
N ASP A 27 3.80 -15.80 -5.99
CA ASP A 27 4.85 -16.56 -6.68
C ASP A 27 4.37 -17.36 -7.90
N SER A 28 3.23 -17.02 -8.48
CA SER A 28 2.68 -17.71 -9.64
C SER A 28 3.49 -17.44 -10.92
N ASN A 29 3.35 -18.31 -11.92
CA ASN A 29 3.97 -18.12 -13.24
C ASN A 29 3.35 -16.89 -13.91
N LYS A 30 4.15 -15.85 -14.18
CA LYS A 30 3.70 -14.62 -14.82
C LYS A 30 4.60 -14.18 -15.95
N ILE A 31 4.00 -13.50 -16.93
CA ILE A 31 4.71 -12.78 -17.97
C ILE A 31 4.50 -11.30 -17.72
N SER A 32 5.60 -10.54 -17.65
CA SER A 32 5.55 -9.10 -17.46
C SER A 32 6.28 -8.39 -18.60
N TYR A 33 5.71 -7.28 -19.04
CA TYR A 33 6.32 -6.38 -20.01
C TYR A 33 6.39 -4.97 -19.45
N TYR A 34 7.55 -4.37 -19.50
CA TYR A 34 7.77 -2.99 -19.07
C TYR A 34 8.17 -2.11 -20.24
N LEU A 35 7.54 -0.95 -20.36
CA LEU A 35 7.96 0.06 -21.30
C LEU A 35 9.35 0.60 -20.92
N PRO A 36 10.22 0.92 -21.90
CA PRO A 36 11.40 1.70 -21.61
C PRO A 36 11.06 3.02 -20.93
N ALA A 37 11.83 3.38 -19.90
CA ALA A 37 11.62 4.64 -19.18
C ALA A 37 11.77 5.84 -20.13
N MET A 38 10.80 6.75 -20.12
CA MET A 38 10.75 7.92 -20.99
C MET A 38 10.45 9.18 -20.18
N GLY A 39 11.45 10.06 -20.01
CA GLY A 39 11.21 11.37 -19.39
C GLY A 39 10.60 11.34 -17.99
N GLY A 40 10.94 10.34 -17.17
CA GLY A 40 10.35 10.12 -15.84
C GLY A 40 9.09 9.25 -15.83
N PHE A 41 8.58 8.87 -17.01
CA PHE A 41 7.43 7.96 -17.12
C PHE A 41 7.90 6.50 -17.24
N THR A 42 7.26 5.62 -16.48
CA THR A 42 7.40 4.16 -16.57
C THR A 42 6.02 3.53 -16.55
N ALA A 43 5.82 2.43 -17.27
CA ALA A 43 4.59 1.64 -17.23
C ALA A 43 4.89 0.18 -17.51
N GLY A 44 3.98 -0.69 -17.09
CA GLY A 44 4.09 -2.11 -17.32
C GLY A 44 2.74 -2.81 -17.29
N VAL A 45 2.74 -4.02 -17.80
CA VAL A 45 1.62 -4.97 -17.75
C VAL A 45 2.16 -6.32 -17.31
N SER A 46 1.42 -7.02 -16.50
CA SER A 46 1.70 -8.42 -16.18
C SER A 46 0.44 -9.27 -16.34
N HIS A 47 0.65 -10.50 -16.77
CA HIS A 47 -0.40 -11.51 -16.88
C HIS A 47 0.07 -12.79 -16.21
N THR A 48 -0.79 -13.32 -15.36
CA THR A 48 -0.54 -14.52 -14.57
C THR A 48 -1.59 -15.55 -14.89
N THR A 49 -1.17 -16.79 -15.08
CA THR A 49 -2.08 -17.93 -15.19
C THR A 49 -1.78 -18.91 -14.05
N THR A 50 -2.80 -19.30 -13.31
CA THR A 50 -2.65 -20.33 -12.29
C THR A 50 -3.09 -21.69 -12.83
N VAL A 51 -2.26 -22.68 -12.63
CA VAL A 51 -2.52 -24.07 -13.10
C VAL A 51 -3.60 -24.76 -12.26
N THR A 52 -3.85 -24.29 -11.05
CA THR A 52 -4.77 -24.90 -10.10
C THR A 52 -5.92 -23.97 -9.80
N GLY A 53 -7.06 -24.18 -10.45
CA GLY A 53 -8.28 -23.44 -10.15
C GLY A 53 -8.72 -22.40 -11.19
N ALA A 54 -8.04 -22.35 -12.35
CA ALA A 54 -8.41 -21.47 -13.49
C ALA A 54 -8.66 -20.01 -13.09
N THR A 55 -7.70 -19.41 -12.43
CA THR A 55 -7.69 -17.97 -12.18
C THR A 55 -6.60 -17.31 -13.00
N ASP A 56 -6.97 -16.42 -13.89
CA ASP A 56 -6.05 -15.59 -14.64
C ASP A 56 -6.08 -14.19 -14.03
N SER A 57 -4.93 -13.52 -13.91
CA SER A 57 -4.87 -12.15 -13.46
C SER A 57 -4.12 -11.29 -14.46
N THR A 58 -4.66 -10.13 -14.77
CA THR A 58 -4.01 -9.14 -15.62
C THR A 58 -3.92 -7.82 -14.87
N GLU A 59 -2.73 -7.27 -14.84
CA GLU A 59 -2.41 -6.08 -14.08
C GLU A 59 -1.70 -5.06 -14.96
N TYR A 60 -2.03 -3.78 -14.79
CA TYR A 60 -1.43 -2.64 -15.47
C TYR A 60 -0.97 -1.62 -14.43
N GLY A 61 0.20 -1.05 -14.64
CA GLY A 61 0.71 0.00 -13.76
C GLY A 61 1.45 1.08 -14.53
N ALA A 62 1.39 2.30 -14.03
CA ALA A 62 2.14 3.43 -14.57
C ALA A 62 2.59 4.37 -13.46
N GLN A 63 3.75 4.97 -13.66
CA GLN A 63 4.32 5.95 -12.75
C GLN A 63 4.96 7.09 -13.53
N PHE A 64 4.81 8.30 -13.03
CA PHE A 64 5.50 9.49 -13.52
C PHE A 64 6.24 10.17 -12.38
N THR A 65 7.54 10.40 -12.59
CA THR A 65 8.40 11.10 -11.63
C THR A 65 8.98 12.36 -12.28
N THR A 66 8.87 13.47 -11.60
CA THR A 66 9.46 14.76 -12.04
C THR A 66 10.15 15.45 -10.89
N SER A 67 11.14 16.28 -11.21
CA SER A 67 11.86 17.08 -10.20
C SER A 67 11.91 18.53 -10.63
N ALA A 68 11.54 19.43 -9.73
CA ALA A 68 11.59 20.86 -9.92
C ALA A 68 11.82 21.59 -8.58
N GLY A 69 12.62 22.64 -8.57
CA GLY A 69 12.83 23.49 -7.39
C GLY A 69 13.38 22.76 -6.15
N GLY A 70 14.16 21.68 -6.35
CA GLY A 70 14.71 20.89 -5.25
C GLY A 70 13.70 19.86 -4.66
N SER A 71 12.52 19.75 -5.25
CA SER A 71 11.51 18.77 -4.89
C SER A 71 11.38 17.71 -5.97
N THR A 72 11.09 16.48 -5.58
CA THR A 72 10.75 15.37 -6.47
C THR A 72 9.31 14.94 -6.18
N SER A 73 8.49 14.88 -7.23
CA SER A 73 7.11 14.43 -7.18
C SER A 73 6.96 13.15 -7.99
N THR A 74 6.32 12.16 -7.42
CA THR A 74 5.98 10.89 -8.06
C THR A 74 4.48 10.68 -7.97
N LEU A 75 3.83 10.47 -9.10
CA LEU A 75 2.44 10.04 -9.23
C LEU A 75 2.46 8.63 -9.82
N GLY A 76 1.75 7.71 -9.23
CA GLY A 76 1.65 6.35 -9.75
C GLY A 76 0.29 5.74 -9.48
N GLY A 77 -0.05 4.73 -10.26
CA GLY A 77 -1.25 3.95 -10.06
C GLY A 77 -1.16 2.62 -10.79
N ALA A 78 -1.97 1.69 -10.34
CA ALA A 78 -2.12 0.39 -10.96
C ALA A 78 -3.57 -0.07 -10.89
N THR A 79 -3.95 -0.93 -11.80
CA THR A 79 -5.24 -1.62 -11.82
C THR A 79 -5.01 -3.08 -12.21
N GLY A 80 -5.81 -3.97 -11.66
CA GLY A 80 -5.74 -5.39 -11.96
C GLY A 80 -7.10 -6.03 -11.89
N THR A 81 -7.34 -6.97 -12.79
CA THR A 81 -8.53 -7.84 -12.79
C THR A 81 -8.07 -9.27 -12.61
N THR A 82 -8.75 -10.01 -11.76
CA THR A 82 -8.55 -11.44 -11.60
C THR A 82 -9.84 -12.16 -11.99
N ASP A 83 -9.75 -12.91 -13.07
CA ASP A 83 -10.81 -13.81 -13.51
C ASP A 83 -10.84 -15.03 -12.59
N THR A 84 -11.96 -15.28 -11.95
CA THR A 84 -12.11 -16.42 -11.04
C THR A 84 -12.77 -17.62 -11.74
N ALA A 85 -12.62 -18.80 -11.17
CA ALA A 85 -13.21 -20.02 -11.73
C ALA A 85 -14.72 -19.88 -11.90
N SER A 86 -15.28 -20.58 -12.89
CA SER A 86 -16.71 -20.56 -13.24
C SER A 86 -17.64 -20.56 -12.01
N GLY A 87 -18.44 -19.52 -11.89
CA GLY A 87 -19.44 -19.36 -10.81
C GLY A 87 -19.04 -18.47 -9.65
N THR A 88 -17.82 -17.94 -9.67
CA THR A 88 -17.38 -16.90 -8.73
C THR A 88 -17.18 -15.60 -9.52
N PRO A 89 -17.66 -14.44 -9.04
CA PRO A 89 -17.41 -13.16 -9.70
C PRO A 89 -15.92 -12.85 -9.79
N ASP A 90 -15.55 -12.14 -10.85
CA ASP A 90 -14.21 -11.59 -11.01
C ASP A 90 -13.94 -10.54 -9.93
N THR A 91 -12.68 -10.29 -9.67
CA THR A 91 -12.27 -9.25 -8.73
C THR A 91 -11.46 -8.18 -9.42
N ASP A 92 -11.76 -6.93 -9.11
CA ASP A 92 -11.03 -5.77 -9.60
C ASP A 92 -10.30 -5.06 -8.48
N SER A 93 -9.10 -4.56 -8.76
CA SER A 93 -8.33 -3.77 -7.83
C SER A 93 -7.77 -2.53 -8.51
N GLN A 94 -7.76 -1.41 -7.81
CA GLN A 94 -7.15 -0.18 -8.28
C GLN A 94 -6.38 0.48 -7.14
N ASN A 95 -5.27 1.13 -7.46
CA ASN A 95 -4.58 2.00 -6.54
C ASN A 95 -4.04 3.24 -7.26
N ILE A 96 -4.01 4.34 -6.56
CA ILE A 96 -3.39 5.58 -7.01
C ILE A 96 -2.70 6.24 -5.83
N GLY A 97 -1.56 6.89 -6.08
CA GLY A 97 -0.85 7.57 -5.02
C GLY A 97 0.09 8.65 -5.51
N VAL A 98 0.36 9.58 -4.63
CA VAL A 98 1.30 10.69 -4.83
C VAL A 98 2.33 10.69 -3.71
N LYS A 99 3.58 10.87 -4.08
CA LYS A 99 4.70 11.11 -3.17
C LYS A 99 5.41 12.39 -3.56
N ILE A 100 5.65 13.26 -2.59
CA ILE A 100 6.43 14.48 -2.77
C ILE A 100 7.57 14.47 -1.76
N VAL A 101 8.80 14.63 -2.24
CA VAL A 101 9.99 14.76 -1.41
C VAL A 101 10.59 16.14 -1.65
N SER A 102 10.75 16.94 -0.60
CA SER A 102 11.35 18.26 -0.65
C SER A 102 12.35 18.39 0.50
N GLY A 103 13.65 18.38 0.15
CA GLY A 103 14.70 18.33 1.16
C GLY A 103 14.56 17.11 2.07
N ALA A 104 14.40 17.36 3.36
CA ALA A 104 14.24 16.33 4.38
C ALA A 104 12.78 15.86 4.60
N VAL A 105 11.80 16.53 3.98
CA VAL A 105 10.38 16.24 4.14
C VAL A 105 9.90 15.31 3.04
N SER A 106 9.12 14.31 3.39
CA SER A 106 8.38 13.47 2.45
C SER A 106 6.91 13.41 2.84
N VAL A 107 6.02 13.65 1.87
CA VAL A 107 4.57 13.51 2.02
C VAL A 107 4.08 12.45 1.05
N ARG A 108 3.13 11.63 1.49
CA ARG A 108 2.48 10.61 0.66
C ARG A 108 0.99 10.61 0.90
N ILE A 109 0.23 10.40 -0.17
CA ILE A 109 -1.22 10.19 -0.14
C ILE A 109 -1.48 9.05 -1.10
N ALA A 110 -2.33 8.11 -0.71
CA ALA A 110 -2.72 6.99 -1.56
C ALA A 110 -4.18 6.60 -1.29
N GLN A 111 -4.80 6.07 -2.33
CA GLN A 111 -6.12 5.45 -2.30
C GLN A 111 -6.03 4.10 -3.01
N SER A 112 -6.76 3.13 -2.50
CA SER A 112 -6.98 1.86 -3.19
C SER A 112 -8.43 1.44 -3.10
N THR A 113 -8.92 0.76 -4.13
CA THR A 113 -10.22 0.12 -4.16
C THR A 113 -10.05 -1.34 -4.54
N TYR A 114 -10.91 -2.16 -3.98
CA TYR A 114 -11.01 -3.58 -4.30
C TYR A 114 -12.49 -3.94 -4.43
N GLU A 115 -12.88 -4.45 -5.58
CA GLU A 115 -14.25 -4.88 -5.86
C GLU A 115 -14.28 -6.42 -6.00
N ALA A 116 -15.23 -7.04 -5.30
CA ALA A 116 -15.52 -8.45 -5.41
C ALA A 116 -17.02 -8.66 -5.26
N SER A 117 -17.62 -9.48 -6.12
CA SER A 117 -19.06 -9.81 -6.06
C SER A 117 -19.99 -8.60 -6.17
N GLY A 118 -19.53 -7.48 -6.76
CA GLY A 118 -20.32 -6.24 -6.90
C GLY A 118 -20.32 -5.38 -5.63
N GLU A 119 -19.45 -5.66 -4.69
CA GLU A 119 -19.23 -4.87 -3.48
C GLU A 119 -17.80 -4.33 -3.49
N GLU A 120 -17.61 -3.09 -3.06
CA GLU A 120 -16.35 -2.37 -3.11
C GLU A 120 -15.81 -2.10 -1.71
N GLN A 121 -14.54 -2.37 -1.51
CA GLN A 121 -13.76 -1.94 -0.36
C GLN A 121 -12.88 -0.77 -0.78
N GLU A 122 -12.90 0.32 -0.03
CA GLU A 122 -12.04 1.47 -0.25
C GLU A 122 -11.05 1.64 0.92
N ALA A 123 -9.82 2.03 0.62
CA ALA A 123 -8.85 2.41 1.63
C ALA A 123 -8.10 3.67 1.20
N ASN A 124 -7.98 4.60 2.14
CA ASN A 124 -7.31 5.88 1.98
C ASN A 124 -6.19 6.03 3.01
N GLY A 125 -5.11 6.69 2.65
CA GLY A 125 -4.05 6.95 3.60
C GLY A 125 -3.18 8.14 3.25
N ALA A 126 -2.64 8.77 4.28
CA ALA A 126 -1.69 9.86 4.16
C ALA A 126 -0.56 9.72 5.18
N SER A 127 0.63 10.17 4.82
CA SER A 127 1.76 10.23 5.74
C SER A 127 2.66 11.42 5.46
N ILE A 128 3.34 11.88 6.51
CA ILE A 128 4.40 12.86 6.43
C ILE A 128 5.60 12.35 7.22
N SER A 129 6.80 12.51 6.70
CA SER A 129 8.02 12.18 7.42
C SER A 129 9.10 13.25 7.25
N TYR A 130 9.99 13.34 8.24
CA TYR A 130 11.11 14.25 8.28
C TYR A 130 12.40 13.49 8.62
N ALA A 131 13.39 13.57 7.74
CA ALA A 131 14.72 13.00 7.94
C ALA A 131 15.63 14.00 8.68
N MET A 132 16.04 13.68 9.90
CA MET A 132 16.80 14.59 10.77
C MET A 132 18.30 14.67 10.46
N GLY A 133 18.80 13.95 9.44
CA GLY A 133 20.20 14.00 9.00
C GLY A 133 21.20 13.23 9.89
N ASN A 134 20.78 12.70 11.02
CA ASN A 134 21.60 11.91 11.95
C ASN A 134 21.26 10.41 11.97
N GLY A 135 20.69 9.91 10.88
CA GLY A 135 20.17 8.53 10.78
C GLY A 135 18.78 8.34 11.39
N MET A 136 18.17 9.41 11.89
CA MET A 136 16.81 9.38 12.44
C MET A 136 15.80 9.96 11.46
N THR A 137 14.66 9.30 11.34
CA THR A 137 13.47 9.80 10.62
C THR A 137 12.29 9.73 11.57
N ILE A 138 11.52 10.80 11.61
CA ILE A 138 10.26 10.88 12.38
C ILE A 138 9.13 11.09 11.40
N GLY A 139 7.98 10.50 11.65
CA GLY A 139 6.82 10.75 10.84
C GLY A 139 5.50 10.44 11.52
N ALA A 140 4.43 10.83 10.86
CA ALA A 140 3.06 10.56 11.25
C ALA A 140 2.26 10.05 10.05
N TYR A 141 1.23 9.28 10.31
CA TYR A 141 0.36 8.73 9.29
C TYR A 141 -1.07 8.58 9.79
N THR A 142 -1.99 8.55 8.83
CA THR A 142 -3.37 8.16 9.03
C THR A 142 -3.81 7.27 7.89
N MET A 143 -4.74 6.37 8.16
CA MET A 143 -5.38 5.51 7.19
C MET A 143 -6.80 5.20 7.62
N GLU A 144 -7.66 5.01 6.64
CA GLU A 144 -9.05 4.63 6.82
C GLU A 144 -9.38 3.60 5.74
N SER A 145 -10.15 2.59 6.10
CA SER A 145 -10.76 1.69 5.12
C SER A 145 -12.20 1.40 5.52
N ASP A 146 -13.06 1.28 4.54
CA ASP A 146 -14.38 0.70 4.66
C ASP A 146 -14.41 -0.64 3.94
N ASP A 147 -15.22 -1.55 4.41
CA ASP A 147 -15.49 -2.81 3.76
C ASP A 147 -16.94 -2.82 3.28
N GLY A 148 -17.13 -2.58 1.99
CA GLY A 148 -18.44 -2.66 1.35
C GLY A 148 -19.03 -4.06 1.35
N LEU A 149 -18.17 -5.10 1.51
CA LEU A 149 -18.58 -6.50 1.61
C LEU A 149 -19.40 -6.75 2.89
N ASP A 150 -19.09 -6.01 3.94
CA ASP A 150 -19.81 -6.02 5.21
C ASP A 150 -20.28 -4.60 5.55
N ALA A 151 -21.44 -4.22 5.06
CA ALA A 151 -21.97 -2.85 5.10
C ALA A 151 -21.81 -2.17 6.48
N GLY A 152 -21.02 -1.10 6.52
CA GLY A 152 -20.73 -0.33 7.71
C GLY A 152 -19.55 -0.84 8.53
N GLU A 153 -18.76 -1.78 8.01
CA GLU A 153 -17.45 -2.11 8.57
C GLU A 153 -16.44 -1.03 8.20
N GLU A 154 -15.84 -0.43 9.19
CA GLU A 154 -14.83 0.63 9.03
C GLU A 154 -13.63 0.33 9.91
N TYR A 155 -12.45 0.56 9.37
CA TYR A 155 -11.21 0.55 10.12
C TYR A 155 -10.48 1.87 9.94
N SER A 156 -10.04 2.45 11.04
CA SER A 156 -9.19 3.64 11.02
C SER A 156 -7.96 3.44 11.90
N LYS A 157 -6.86 4.07 11.50
CA LYS A 157 -5.61 4.01 12.23
C LYS A 157 -4.83 5.31 12.02
N SER A 158 -4.32 5.87 13.10
CA SER A 158 -3.40 7.00 13.03
C SER A 158 -2.25 6.83 14.01
N GLY A 159 -1.06 7.26 13.62
CA GLY A 159 0.11 7.00 14.45
C GLY A 159 1.31 7.85 14.13
N VAL A 160 2.33 7.65 14.97
CA VAL A 160 3.65 8.22 14.82
C VAL A 160 4.70 7.12 14.77
N GLU A 161 5.74 7.34 14.00
CA GLU A 161 6.85 6.42 13.86
C GLU A 161 8.18 7.16 13.99
N VAL A 162 9.11 6.56 14.73
CA VAL A 162 10.50 6.98 14.78
C VAL A 162 11.37 5.83 14.28
N GLN A 163 12.13 6.09 13.25
CA GLN A 163 13.12 5.17 12.72
C GLN A 163 14.52 5.69 13.01
N TYR A 164 15.42 4.81 13.43
CA TYR A 164 16.82 5.13 13.67
C TYR A 164 17.75 4.08 13.08
N ALA A 165 18.63 4.51 12.18
CA ALA A 165 19.70 3.70 11.63
C ALA A 165 20.82 3.57 12.67
N ILE A 166 20.90 2.41 13.34
CA ILE A 166 21.90 2.13 14.38
C ILE A 166 23.28 1.90 13.76
N ALA A 167 23.31 1.17 12.66
CA ALA A 167 24.50 0.85 11.89
C ALA A 167 24.10 0.50 10.44
N SER A 168 25.09 0.32 9.55
CA SER A 168 24.82 -0.20 8.21
C SER A 168 24.10 -1.55 8.31
N GLY A 169 22.93 -1.65 7.68
CA GLY A 169 22.08 -2.83 7.71
C GLY A 169 21.32 -3.07 9.02
N LEU A 170 21.42 -2.19 10.03
CA LEU A 170 20.70 -2.33 11.29
C LEU A 170 19.86 -1.09 11.62
N THR A 171 18.57 -1.25 11.71
CA THR A 171 17.61 -0.17 11.96
C THR A 171 16.65 -0.53 13.09
N ALA A 172 16.41 0.40 14.02
CA ALA A 172 15.33 0.33 14.99
C ALA A 172 14.15 1.18 14.51
N VAL A 173 12.93 0.68 14.69
CA VAL A 173 11.68 1.37 14.39
C VAL A 173 10.77 1.27 15.60
N ILE A 174 10.31 2.41 16.10
CA ILE A 174 9.29 2.50 17.14
C ILE A 174 8.04 3.10 16.50
N THR A 175 6.93 2.41 16.63
CA THR A 175 5.62 2.87 16.16
C THR A 175 4.66 2.91 17.34
N VAL A 176 3.90 3.99 17.45
CA VAL A 176 2.76 4.12 18.36
C VAL A 176 1.58 4.60 17.56
N ASP A 177 0.50 3.85 17.59
CA ASP A 177 -0.70 4.15 16.83
C ASP A 177 -1.98 3.85 17.63
N ASP A 178 -3.00 4.66 17.38
CA ASP A 178 -4.37 4.44 17.82
C ASP A 178 -5.15 3.83 16.65
N TYR A 179 -5.99 2.85 16.94
CA TYR A 179 -6.86 2.22 15.96
C TYR A 179 -8.30 2.16 16.47
N GLU A 180 -9.24 2.19 15.53
CA GLU A 180 -10.65 1.95 15.75
C GLU A 180 -11.17 1.01 14.65
N TYR A 181 -11.82 -0.06 15.07
CA TYR A 181 -12.55 -0.98 14.20
C TYR A 181 -14.04 -0.91 14.56
N LYS A 182 -14.86 -0.57 13.59
CA LYS A 182 -16.31 -0.59 13.67
C LYS A 182 -16.81 -1.81 12.92
N LYS A 183 -17.62 -2.60 13.62
CA LYS A 183 -18.22 -3.78 13.02
C LYS A 183 -19.40 -3.41 12.12
N GLY A 184 -19.38 -3.90 10.89
CA GLY A 184 -20.50 -3.83 9.96
C GLY A 184 -21.65 -4.78 10.28
N THR A 185 -22.71 -4.66 9.50
CA THR A 185 -23.87 -5.56 9.58
C THR A 185 -23.54 -6.86 8.83
N GLY A 186 -23.29 -7.93 9.53
CA GLY A 186 -22.90 -9.21 8.94
C GLY A 186 -21.42 -9.54 9.14
N GLY A 187 -20.60 -8.55 9.46
CA GLY A 187 -19.17 -8.70 9.67
C GLY A 187 -18.80 -9.65 10.81
N ASP A 188 -17.68 -10.31 10.64
CA ASP A 188 -17.04 -11.14 11.65
C ASP A 188 -16.33 -10.25 12.70
N GLY A 189 -16.33 -10.68 13.94
CA GLY A 189 -15.61 -10.00 15.02
C GLY A 189 -16.48 -9.09 15.89
N THR A 190 -15.83 -8.26 16.66
CA THR A 190 -16.44 -7.31 17.62
C THR A 190 -15.77 -5.96 17.43
N ALA A 191 -16.53 -4.88 17.45
CA ALA A 191 -15.98 -3.53 17.44
C ALA A 191 -14.89 -3.39 18.52
N ASP A 192 -13.75 -2.87 18.16
CA ASP A 192 -12.56 -2.75 19.01
C ASP A 192 -11.83 -1.44 18.74
N SER A 193 -11.15 -0.93 19.75
CA SER A 193 -10.30 0.24 19.62
C SER A 193 -9.19 0.20 20.65
N GLY A 194 -8.08 0.80 20.35
CA GLY A 194 -6.97 0.82 21.29
C GLY A 194 -5.73 1.50 20.76
N THR A 195 -4.71 1.49 21.58
CA THR A 195 -3.38 1.98 21.25
C THR A 195 -2.41 0.83 21.11
N ASN A 196 -1.71 0.75 19.98
CA ASN A 196 -0.62 -0.19 19.77
C ASN A 196 0.74 0.50 19.97
N SER A 197 1.69 -0.23 20.54
CA SER A 197 3.09 0.19 20.60
C SER A 197 3.97 -0.95 20.13
N LYS A 198 4.82 -0.69 19.14
CA LYS A 198 5.67 -1.70 18.52
C LYS A 198 7.11 -1.22 18.42
N LEU A 199 8.05 -2.06 18.85
CA LEU A 199 9.47 -1.92 18.57
C LEU A 199 9.89 -3.01 17.58
N THR A 200 10.47 -2.60 16.46
CA THR A 200 10.99 -3.50 15.42
C THR A 200 12.48 -3.26 15.23
N ILE A 201 13.27 -4.31 15.23
CA ILE A 201 14.68 -4.27 14.83
C ILE A 201 14.79 -4.98 13.49
N LYS A 202 15.23 -4.25 12.46
CA LYS A 202 15.45 -4.77 11.10
C LYS A 202 16.94 -4.95 10.88
N ALA A 203 17.36 -6.14 10.49
CA ALA A 203 18.74 -6.44 10.10
C ALA A 203 18.74 -6.90 8.63
N SER A 204 19.62 -6.31 7.82
CA SER A 204 19.88 -6.68 6.41
C SER A 204 21.32 -7.15 6.30
N PHE A 205 21.53 -8.32 5.66
CA PHE A 205 22.85 -8.95 5.48
C PHE A 205 23.20 -9.02 3.99
#